data_eec7f1ea59739bdf4cb2da37983b773b
#
_entry.id   eec7f1ea59739bdf4cb2da37983b773b
#
_cell.length_a   1.000
_cell.length_b   1.000
_cell.length_c   1.000
_cell.angle_alpha   90.00
_cell.angle_beta   90.00
_cell.angle_gamma   90.00
#
_symmetry.space_group_name_H-M   'P 1'
#
loop_
_entity.id
_entity.type
_entity.pdbx_description
1 polymer ?
#
loop_
_entity_poly.entity_id
_entity_poly.type
_entity_poly.pdbx_seq_one_letter_code
_entity_poly.pdbx_strand_id
1 'polypeptide(L)'
;MVNYKDLGLVNTREMFAKAIKGGYAIPAFNFNNMEQMQAIIKAAVETKSPVILQVSKGARQYANATLLRYMAQGAVEYAKELGCKHPEIVLHLDHGDTFETCKSCIDSGFSSVMIDGSHLPYEENVALTKKVVDYAHQFDVTVEGELGVLAGVEDEVSAEHHTYTNPEEVIDFATRTGCDSLAISIGTSHGAYKFKPEQCHVDPATGRLVPPPLEFAVRDAVMEKLPGFPIVLHGSSSVPQEEVDTINKYGGKLEAAIGIPEEQLRKAAKSAVCKINIDSDSRLAMTAAIRKTFAEKPAEFDPRKYLGPARDNMEKLYKHKIINVLGSENKLAQLD
;
A
#
# COMPACT_ATOMS: atom_id res chain seq x y z
N MET A 1 -16.49 20.81 0.40
CA MET A 1 -15.16 20.23 0.03
C MET A 1 -14.15 20.57 1.12
N VAL A 2 -13.35 19.62 1.55
CA VAL A 2 -12.26 19.80 2.51
C VAL A 2 -10.94 19.82 1.73
N ASN A 3 -10.10 20.84 1.93
CA ASN A 3 -8.79 20.85 1.32
C ASN A 3 -7.84 19.99 2.17
N TYR A 4 -7.14 19.05 1.57
CA TYR A 4 -6.20 18.19 2.28
C TYR A 4 -5.06 18.96 2.97
N LYS A 5 -4.68 20.13 2.45
CA LYS A 5 -3.66 21.01 3.05
C LYS A 5 -4.12 21.55 4.41
N ASP A 6 -5.42 21.78 4.59
CA ASP A 6 -5.99 22.20 5.89
C ASP A 6 -5.92 21.08 6.94
N LEU A 7 -5.78 19.81 6.50
CA LEU A 7 -5.56 18.66 7.37
C LEU A 7 -4.06 18.41 7.68
N GLY A 8 -3.16 19.22 7.11
CA GLY A 8 -1.72 19.07 7.24
C GLY A 8 -1.13 17.95 6.37
N LEU A 9 -1.90 17.40 5.43
CA LEU A 9 -1.46 16.35 4.51
C LEU A 9 -0.68 16.94 3.33
N VAL A 10 0.10 16.06 2.66
CA VAL A 10 0.78 16.36 1.39
C VAL A 10 0.27 15.42 0.30
N ASN A 11 0.47 15.76 -0.98
CA ASN A 11 0.23 14.84 -2.09
C ASN A 11 1.50 14.04 -2.44
N THR A 12 1.41 13.15 -3.44
CA THR A 12 2.51 12.23 -3.78
C THR A 12 3.58 12.84 -4.69
N ARG A 13 3.35 13.98 -5.31
CA ARG A 13 4.18 14.49 -6.42
C ARG A 13 5.65 14.65 -6.05
N GLU A 14 5.95 15.46 -5.03
CA GLU A 14 7.34 15.67 -4.60
C GLU A 14 7.92 14.44 -3.92
N MET A 15 7.10 13.72 -3.17
CA MET A 15 7.47 12.50 -2.46
C MET A 15 7.96 11.43 -3.45
N PHE A 16 7.25 11.21 -4.55
CA PHE A 16 7.63 10.25 -5.58
C PHE A 16 8.87 10.68 -6.36
N ALA A 17 9.00 11.97 -6.67
CA ALA A 17 10.20 12.48 -7.33
C ALA A 17 11.48 12.25 -6.48
N LYS A 18 11.40 12.48 -5.18
CA LYS A 18 12.48 12.18 -4.22
C LYS A 18 12.77 10.68 -4.16
N ALA A 19 11.73 9.84 -4.13
CA ALA A 19 11.85 8.38 -4.05
C ALA A 19 12.57 7.80 -5.27
N ILE A 20 12.18 8.21 -6.47
CA ILE A 20 12.81 7.78 -7.74
C ILE A 20 14.28 8.19 -7.75
N LYS A 21 14.58 9.45 -7.44
CA LYS A 21 15.96 9.95 -7.40
C LYS A 21 16.81 9.25 -6.34
N GLY A 22 16.21 8.90 -5.21
CA GLY A 22 16.89 8.29 -4.07
C GLY A 22 16.97 6.76 -4.11
N GLY A 23 16.30 6.09 -5.07
CA GLY A 23 16.28 4.63 -5.19
C GLY A 23 15.63 3.92 -4.00
N TYR A 24 14.48 4.42 -3.55
CA TYR A 24 13.65 3.83 -2.49
C TYR A 24 12.17 3.92 -2.84
N ALA A 25 11.34 3.15 -2.16
CA ALA A 25 9.89 3.23 -2.32
C ALA A 25 9.23 3.79 -1.05
N ILE A 26 8.17 4.58 -1.24
CA ILE A 26 7.32 5.08 -0.16
C ILE A 26 6.42 3.93 0.32
N PRO A 27 6.35 3.65 1.64
CA PRO A 27 5.40 2.69 2.16
C PRO A 27 3.97 3.20 2.01
N ALA A 28 3.12 2.41 1.35
CA ALA A 28 1.68 2.61 1.33
C ALA A 28 1.03 1.52 2.19
N PHE A 29 0.74 1.87 3.44
CA PHE A 29 0.17 0.96 4.41
C PHE A 29 -1.34 1.14 4.50
N ASN A 30 -2.08 0.06 4.22
CA ASN A 30 -3.53 0.03 4.40
C ASN A 30 -3.87 0.00 5.89
N PHE A 31 -4.91 0.72 6.27
CA PHE A 31 -5.42 0.72 7.63
C PHE A 31 -6.95 0.72 7.68
N ASN A 32 -7.52 0.13 8.72
CA ASN A 32 -8.96 0.00 8.94
C ASN A 32 -9.40 0.59 10.29
N ASN A 33 -8.47 0.84 11.19
CA ASN A 33 -8.75 1.23 12.56
C ASN A 33 -7.64 2.11 13.17
N MET A 34 -7.88 2.60 14.35
CA MET A 34 -6.99 3.51 15.07
C MET A 34 -5.65 2.82 15.44
N GLU A 35 -5.67 1.56 15.81
CA GLU A 35 -4.47 0.82 16.24
C GLU A 35 -3.46 0.66 15.11
N GLN A 36 -3.95 0.34 13.91
CA GLN A 36 -3.10 0.29 12.70
C GLN A 36 -2.52 1.67 12.39
N MET A 37 -3.35 2.72 12.39
CA MET A 37 -2.88 4.07 12.13
C MET A 37 -1.83 4.53 13.14
N GLN A 38 -2.03 4.29 14.44
CA GLN A 38 -1.05 4.63 15.48
C GLN A 38 0.28 3.92 15.25
N ALA A 39 0.25 2.62 14.92
CA ALA A 39 1.46 1.84 14.64
C ALA A 39 2.20 2.35 13.40
N ILE A 40 1.47 2.69 12.33
CA ILE A 40 2.05 3.27 11.10
C ILE A 40 2.76 4.59 11.41
N ILE A 41 2.09 5.51 12.11
CA ILE A 41 2.65 6.84 12.39
C ILE A 41 3.87 6.74 13.31
N LYS A 42 3.82 5.91 14.36
CA LYS A 42 5.00 5.70 15.23
C LYS A 42 6.18 5.16 14.44
N ALA A 43 5.96 4.13 13.62
CA ALA A 43 7.01 3.56 12.78
C ALA A 43 7.60 4.60 11.81
N ALA A 44 6.76 5.38 11.14
CA ALA A 44 7.19 6.41 10.20
C ALA A 44 8.01 7.52 10.90
N VAL A 45 7.58 7.99 12.07
CA VAL A 45 8.29 9.04 12.82
C VAL A 45 9.63 8.53 13.34
N GLU A 46 9.66 7.35 13.97
CA GLU A 46 10.89 6.79 14.53
C GLU A 46 11.94 6.45 13.47
N THR A 47 11.51 6.06 12.27
CA THR A 47 12.39 5.78 11.14
C THR A 47 12.65 7.01 10.25
N LYS A 48 12.02 8.15 10.56
CA LYS A 48 12.08 9.38 9.75
C LYS A 48 11.73 9.12 8.28
N SER A 49 10.64 8.38 8.06
CA SER A 49 10.15 7.99 6.74
C SER A 49 8.90 8.78 6.37
N PRO A 50 8.77 9.24 5.10
CA PRO A 50 7.48 9.62 4.57
C PRO A 50 6.56 8.40 4.51
N VAL A 51 5.23 8.60 4.52
CA VAL A 51 4.27 7.49 4.53
C VAL A 51 2.97 7.83 3.80
N ILE A 52 2.38 6.83 3.15
CA ILE A 52 1.05 6.89 2.59
C ILE A 52 0.11 6.08 3.49
N LEU A 53 -0.85 6.76 4.10
CA LEU A 53 -2.00 6.16 4.76
C LEU A 53 -3.00 5.77 3.67
N GLN A 54 -3.19 4.48 3.46
CA GLN A 54 -3.96 3.95 2.34
C GLN A 54 -5.26 3.34 2.83
N VAL A 55 -6.36 3.60 2.10
CA VAL A 55 -7.72 3.19 2.49
C VAL A 55 -8.46 2.69 1.27
N SER A 56 -8.93 1.43 1.30
CA SER A 56 -9.86 0.92 0.31
C SER A 56 -11.28 1.50 0.53
N LYS A 57 -12.14 1.31 -0.47
CA LYS A 57 -13.57 1.68 -0.35
C LYS A 57 -14.22 0.97 0.84
N GLY A 58 -13.96 -0.34 1.02
CA GLY A 58 -14.49 -1.12 2.14
C GLY A 58 -13.96 -0.65 3.49
N ALA A 59 -12.67 -0.37 3.61
CA ALA A 59 -12.07 0.20 4.82
C ALA A 59 -12.66 1.58 5.17
N ARG A 60 -12.90 2.42 4.15
CA ARG A 60 -13.56 3.73 4.34
C ARG A 60 -14.99 3.59 4.84
N GLN A 61 -15.74 2.64 4.33
CA GLN A 61 -17.11 2.34 4.80
C GLN A 61 -17.10 1.82 6.24
N TYR A 62 -16.19 0.90 6.55
CA TYR A 62 -16.03 0.33 7.90
C TYR A 62 -15.68 1.39 8.95
N ALA A 63 -14.69 2.23 8.67
CA ALA A 63 -14.23 3.28 9.57
C ALA A 63 -15.19 4.47 9.66
N ASN A 64 -16.08 4.66 8.72
CA ASN A 64 -16.88 5.85 8.44
C ASN A 64 -16.04 7.01 7.87
N ALA A 65 -16.50 7.59 6.77
CA ALA A 65 -15.78 8.64 6.03
C ALA A 65 -15.45 9.89 6.87
N THR A 66 -16.36 10.29 7.78
CA THR A 66 -16.16 11.45 8.65
C THR A 66 -15.09 11.15 9.72
N LEU A 67 -15.20 10.02 10.40
CA LEU A 67 -14.22 9.61 11.42
C LEU A 67 -12.83 9.45 10.79
N LEU A 68 -12.75 8.83 9.62
CA LEU A 68 -11.49 8.61 8.90
C LEU A 68 -10.78 9.92 8.56
N ARG A 69 -11.52 10.95 8.14
CA ARG A 69 -10.95 12.29 7.90
C ARG A 69 -10.30 12.88 9.14
N TYR A 70 -11.00 12.83 10.29
CA TYR A 70 -10.45 13.31 11.55
C TYR A 70 -9.30 12.44 12.07
N MET A 71 -9.35 11.14 11.82
CA MET A 71 -8.21 10.26 12.10
C MET A 71 -6.98 10.64 11.27
N ALA A 72 -7.14 10.96 9.98
CA ALA A 72 -6.03 11.39 9.14
C ALA A 72 -5.43 12.75 9.59
N GLN A 73 -6.28 13.70 9.98
CA GLN A 73 -5.82 14.96 10.59
C GLN A 73 -5.12 14.67 11.93
N GLY A 74 -5.71 13.82 12.76
CA GLY A 74 -5.11 13.38 14.03
C GLY A 74 -3.78 12.66 13.85
N ALA A 75 -3.58 11.92 12.76
CA ALA A 75 -2.31 11.29 12.43
C ALA A 75 -1.19 12.31 12.22
N VAL A 76 -1.48 13.43 11.55
CA VAL A 76 -0.53 14.54 11.35
C VAL A 76 -0.16 15.18 12.70
N GLU A 77 -1.14 15.48 13.53
CA GLU A 77 -0.89 16.06 14.86
C GLU A 77 -0.14 15.08 15.76
N TYR A 78 -0.51 13.80 15.74
CA TYR A 78 0.19 12.77 16.49
C TYR A 78 1.65 12.61 16.06
N ALA A 79 1.95 12.70 14.77
CA ALA A 79 3.34 12.71 14.29
C ALA A 79 4.13 13.89 14.86
N LYS A 80 3.51 15.09 14.96
CA LYS A 80 4.12 16.27 15.58
C LYS A 80 4.35 16.08 17.07
N GLU A 81 3.39 15.51 17.80
CA GLU A 81 3.54 15.16 19.22
C GLU A 81 4.71 14.20 19.46
N LEU A 82 4.95 13.27 18.54
CA LEU A 82 6.10 12.36 18.56
C LEU A 82 7.43 13.01 18.15
N GLY A 83 7.44 14.32 17.83
CA GLY A 83 8.62 15.11 17.53
C GLY A 83 8.94 15.31 16.04
N CYS A 84 8.07 14.85 15.13
CA CYS A 84 8.22 15.12 13.70
C CYS A 84 7.67 16.52 13.38
N LYS A 85 8.54 17.51 13.17
CA LYS A 85 8.11 18.89 12.91
C LYS A 85 7.38 19.04 11.56
N HIS A 86 7.78 18.29 10.56
CA HIS A 86 7.28 18.36 9.19
C HIS A 86 6.93 16.97 8.66
N PRO A 87 5.79 16.40 9.10
CA PRO A 87 5.39 15.07 8.65
C PRO A 87 4.99 15.08 7.17
N GLU A 88 5.54 14.18 6.39
CA GLU A 88 5.13 13.93 5.01
C GLU A 88 4.16 12.74 4.99
N ILE A 89 2.88 13.02 5.17
CA ILE A 89 1.78 12.03 5.23
C ILE A 89 0.79 12.29 4.10
N VAL A 90 0.52 11.26 3.31
CA VAL A 90 -0.50 11.24 2.26
C VAL A 90 -1.70 10.43 2.74
N LEU A 91 -2.91 10.89 2.49
CA LEU A 91 -4.13 10.08 2.59
C LEU A 91 -4.56 9.68 1.17
N HIS A 92 -4.56 8.38 0.88
CA HIS A 92 -4.73 7.82 -0.45
C HIS A 92 -5.91 6.86 -0.52
N LEU A 93 -6.77 7.00 -1.53
CA LEU A 93 -7.78 6.01 -1.88
C LEU A 93 -7.12 4.89 -2.70
N ASP A 94 -7.22 3.66 -2.20
CA ASP A 94 -6.77 2.44 -2.84
C ASP A 94 -7.90 1.80 -3.64
N HIS A 95 -7.67 1.46 -4.90
CA HIS A 95 -8.63 0.85 -5.82
C HIS A 95 -10.01 1.53 -5.85
N GLY A 96 -10.04 2.81 -6.20
CA GLY A 96 -11.30 3.50 -6.52
C GLY A 96 -11.96 2.84 -7.73
N ASP A 97 -13.24 2.47 -7.58
CA ASP A 97 -14.01 1.72 -8.58
C ASP A 97 -14.78 2.62 -9.56
N THR A 98 -15.06 3.85 -9.16
CA THR A 98 -15.86 4.79 -9.94
C THR A 98 -15.34 6.21 -9.78
N PHE A 99 -15.70 7.08 -10.73
CA PHE A 99 -15.46 8.51 -10.61
C PHE A 99 -16.08 9.09 -9.32
N GLU A 100 -17.29 8.66 -8.99
CA GLU A 100 -18.05 9.14 -7.82
C GLU A 100 -17.33 8.78 -6.52
N THR A 101 -16.74 7.58 -6.41
CA THR A 101 -15.92 7.17 -5.27
C THR A 101 -14.69 8.05 -5.14
N CYS A 102 -13.93 8.24 -6.21
CA CYS A 102 -12.75 9.11 -6.22
C CYS A 102 -13.13 10.57 -5.88
N LYS A 103 -14.17 11.10 -6.50
CA LYS A 103 -14.70 12.45 -6.22
C LYS A 103 -15.06 12.62 -4.75
N SER A 104 -15.79 11.66 -4.16
CA SER A 104 -16.18 11.69 -2.75
C SER A 104 -14.96 11.69 -1.81
N CYS A 105 -13.90 10.98 -2.15
CA CYS A 105 -12.65 10.98 -1.38
C CYS A 105 -11.95 12.33 -1.49
N ILE A 106 -11.79 12.88 -2.69
CA ILE A 106 -11.20 14.20 -2.94
C ILE A 106 -11.96 15.27 -2.16
N ASP A 107 -13.29 15.28 -2.25
CA ASP A 107 -14.16 16.24 -1.54
C ASP A 107 -14.05 16.12 -0.01
N SER A 108 -13.60 14.96 0.49
CA SER A 108 -13.42 14.67 1.92
C SER A 108 -12.00 14.97 2.43
N GLY A 109 -11.07 15.44 1.59
CA GLY A 109 -9.72 15.81 1.99
C GLY A 109 -8.65 14.75 1.74
N PHE A 110 -8.89 13.78 0.84
CA PHE A 110 -7.82 12.90 0.35
C PHE A 110 -6.85 13.71 -0.52
N SER A 111 -5.56 13.48 -0.32
CA SER A 111 -4.50 14.16 -1.09
C SER A 111 -4.03 13.38 -2.32
N SER A 112 -4.48 12.12 -2.43
CA SER A 112 -4.20 11.23 -3.55
C SER A 112 -5.34 10.22 -3.71
N VAL A 113 -5.65 9.83 -4.94
CA VAL A 113 -6.63 8.78 -5.24
C VAL A 113 -6.10 7.86 -6.34
N MET A 114 -6.44 6.58 -6.27
CA MET A 114 -6.29 5.67 -7.39
C MET A 114 -7.66 5.41 -8.02
N ILE A 115 -7.71 5.39 -9.34
CA ILE A 115 -8.83 4.88 -10.12
C ILE A 115 -8.39 3.61 -10.85
N ASP A 116 -9.07 2.52 -10.57
CA ASP A 116 -8.79 1.21 -11.16
C ASP A 116 -9.79 0.90 -12.26
N GLY A 117 -9.41 1.22 -13.49
CA GLY A 117 -10.12 0.84 -14.72
C GLY A 117 -9.47 -0.34 -15.45
N SER A 118 -8.53 -1.05 -14.84
CA SER A 118 -7.73 -2.09 -15.50
C SER A 118 -8.54 -3.27 -16.03
N HIS A 119 -9.71 -3.53 -15.44
CA HIS A 119 -10.67 -4.55 -15.87
C HIS A 119 -11.55 -4.13 -17.05
N LEU A 120 -11.54 -2.85 -17.42
CA LEU A 120 -12.29 -2.30 -18.55
C LEU A 120 -11.50 -2.43 -19.85
N PRO A 121 -12.16 -2.33 -21.02
CA PRO A 121 -11.47 -2.10 -22.28
C PRO A 121 -10.54 -0.88 -22.20
N TYR A 122 -9.39 -0.93 -22.88
CA TYR A 122 -8.35 0.10 -22.81
C TYR A 122 -8.87 1.53 -22.94
N GLU A 123 -9.70 1.80 -23.96
CA GLU A 123 -10.26 3.14 -24.20
C GLU A 123 -11.20 3.61 -23.07
N GLU A 124 -11.91 2.69 -22.44
CA GLU A 124 -12.77 3.00 -21.29
C GLU A 124 -11.93 3.30 -20.04
N ASN A 125 -10.84 2.55 -19.83
CA ASN A 125 -9.88 2.82 -18.76
C ASN A 125 -9.25 4.20 -18.94
N VAL A 126 -8.78 4.54 -20.15
CA VAL A 126 -8.25 5.88 -20.48
C VAL A 126 -9.28 6.97 -20.19
N ALA A 127 -10.53 6.80 -20.65
CA ALA A 127 -11.58 7.79 -20.47
C ALA A 127 -11.94 7.98 -18.98
N LEU A 128 -12.06 6.89 -18.23
CA LEU A 128 -12.37 6.92 -16.79
C LEU A 128 -11.24 7.57 -15.99
N THR A 129 -10.00 7.15 -16.23
CA THR A 129 -8.82 7.71 -15.56
C THR A 129 -8.66 9.18 -15.83
N LYS A 130 -8.80 9.60 -17.11
CA LYS A 130 -8.76 11.01 -17.47
C LYS A 130 -9.84 11.84 -16.75
N LYS A 131 -11.07 11.33 -16.67
CA LYS A 131 -12.16 12.01 -15.97
C LYS A 131 -11.82 12.27 -14.50
N VAL A 132 -11.19 11.32 -13.83
CA VAL A 132 -10.74 11.47 -12.44
C VAL A 132 -9.60 12.49 -12.34
N VAL A 133 -8.61 12.41 -13.24
CA VAL A 133 -7.49 13.36 -13.30
C VAL A 133 -7.96 14.79 -13.51
N ASP A 134 -8.87 15.02 -14.47
CA ASP A 134 -9.40 16.35 -14.77
C ASP A 134 -10.12 16.97 -13.55
N TYR A 135 -10.75 16.14 -12.72
CA TYR A 135 -11.35 16.61 -11.47
C TYR A 135 -10.31 16.84 -10.37
N ALA A 136 -9.45 15.84 -10.12
CA ALA A 136 -8.50 15.86 -9.02
C ALA A 136 -7.47 17.00 -9.12
N HIS A 137 -6.97 17.27 -10.32
CA HIS A 137 -5.95 18.30 -10.56
C HIS A 137 -6.46 19.73 -10.30
N GLN A 138 -7.78 19.97 -10.33
CA GLN A 138 -8.35 21.26 -9.93
C GLN A 138 -8.06 21.59 -8.45
N PHE A 139 -7.80 20.56 -7.65
CA PHE A 139 -7.58 20.67 -6.20
C PHE A 139 -6.16 20.26 -5.79
N ASP A 140 -5.25 20.12 -6.75
CA ASP A 140 -3.86 19.66 -6.54
C ASP A 140 -3.78 18.25 -5.90
N VAL A 141 -4.79 17.41 -6.13
CA VAL A 141 -4.81 16.00 -5.69
C VAL A 141 -4.19 15.13 -6.77
N THR A 142 -3.29 14.23 -6.40
CA THR A 142 -2.61 13.33 -7.34
C THR A 142 -3.47 12.10 -7.64
N VAL A 143 -3.31 11.56 -8.86
CA VAL A 143 -4.07 10.41 -9.36
C VAL A 143 -3.13 9.29 -9.81
N GLU A 144 -3.40 8.10 -9.31
CA GLU A 144 -2.79 6.83 -9.75
C GLU A 144 -3.75 6.12 -10.72
N GLY A 145 -3.25 5.72 -11.87
CA GLY A 145 -3.95 4.84 -12.81
C GLY A 145 -3.37 3.43 -12.77
N GLU A 146 -4.00 2.47 -13.48
CA GLU A 146 -3.53 1.10 -13.55
C GLU A 146 -3.60 0.53 -14.97
N LEU A 147 -2.54 -0.16 -15.37
CA LEU A 147 -2.46 -0.98 -16.58
C LEU A 147 -2.01 -2.40 -16.26
N GLY A 148 -2.68 -3.37 -16.87
CA GLY A 148 -2.56 -4.77 -16.52
C GLY A 148 -3.52 -5.14 -15.38
N VAL A 149 -3.70 -6.43 -15.13
CA VAL A 149 -4.61 -6.95 -14.10
C VAL A 149 -3.84 -7.85 -13.15
N LEU A 150 -3.96 -7.57 -11.85
CA LEU A 150 -3.40 -8.43 -10.81
C LEU A 150 -4.41 -9.52 -10.44
N ALA A 151 -3.95 -10.77 -10.34
CA ALA A 151 -4.75 -11.85 -9.79
C ALA A 151 -4.89 -11.72 -8.26
N GLY A 152 -5.78 -12.53 -7.68
CA GLY A 152 -6.02 -12.59 -6.24
C GLY A 152 -7.27 -11.84 -5.80
N VAL A 153 -7.48 -11.78 -4.50
CA VAL A 153 -8.64 -11.12 -3.87
C VAL A 153 -8.16 -10.19 -2.78
N GLU A 154 -8.56 -8.94 -2.85
CA GLU A 154 -8.32 -7.92 -1.81
C GLU A 154 -9.54 -6.99 -1.74
N ASP A 155 -10.22 -7.02 -0.61
CA ASP A 155 -11.49 -6.34 -0.39
C ASP A 155 -12.50 -6.58 -1.54
N GLU A 156 -12.81 -5.57 -2.36
CA GLU A 156 -13.75 -5.66 -3.49
C GLU A 156 -13.08 -6.03 -4.82
N VAL A 157 -11.76 -6.11 -4.87
CA VAL A 157 -11.00 -6.43 -6.09
C VAL A 157 -10.73 -7.92 -6.17
N SER A 158 -11.10 -8.56 -7.29
CA SER A 158 -10.82 -9.96 -7.53
C SER A 158 -10.55 -10.26 -9.01
N ALA A 159 -9.51 -11.06 -9.29
CA ALA A 159 -9.26 -11.61 -10.61
C ALA A 159 -8.63 -13.01 -10.51
N GLU A 160 -9.02 -13.90 -11.40
CA GLU A 160 -8.50 -15.29 -11.42
C GLU A 160 -7.11 -15.38 -12.06
N HIS A 161 -6.80 -14.48 -13.00
CA HIS A 161 -5.58 -14.52 -13.79
C HIS A 161 -4.91 -13.17 -13.85
N HIS A 162 -3.57 -13.19 -13.92
CA HIS A 162 -2.79 -11.99 -14.24
C HIS A 162 -2.90 -11.62 -15.71
N THR A 163 -2.95 -10.30 -15.96
CA THR A 163 -2.58 -9.75 -17.28
C THR A 163 -1.44 -8.78 -17.03
N TYR A 164 -0.24 -9.12 -17.48
CA TYR A 164 0.92 -8.24 -17.33
C TYR A 164 0.71 -6.93 -18.09
N THR A 165 1.27 -5.86 -17.53
CA THR A 165 1.24 -4.56 -18.21
C THR A 165 1.92 -4.65 -19.57
N ASN A 166 1.24 -4.15 -20.61
CA ASN A 166 1.81 -4.02 -21.93
C ASN A 166 2.66 -2.74 -22.03
N PRO A 167 3.99 -2.82 -22.13
CA PRO A 167 4.83 -1.63 -22.18
C PRO A 167 4.56 -0.70 -23.37
N GLU A 168 3.95 -1.20 -24.45
CA GLU A 168 3.64 -0.38 -25.64
C GLU A 168 2.45 0.60 -25.39
N GLU A 169 1.64 0.35 -24.36
CA GLU A 169 0.48 1.18 -24.03
C GLU A 169 0.80 2.30 -23.02
N VAL A 170 1.93 2.21 -22.27
CA VAL A 170 2.15 3.07 -21.12
C VAL A 170 2.35 4.55 -21.48
N ILE A 171 2.98 4.85 -22.61
CA ILE A 171 3.18 6.25 -23.08
C ILE A 171 1.85 6.87 -23.45
N ASP A 172 1.05 6.15 -24.25
CA ASP A 172 -0.26 6.62 -24.69
C ASP A 172 -1.19 6.83 -23.47
N PHE A 173 -1.23 5.85 -22.58
CA PHE A 173 -2.04 5.94 -21.36
C PHE A 173 -1.65 7.14 -20.47
N ALA A 174 -0.38 7.26 -20.11
CA ALA A 174 0.10 8.36 -19.27
C ALA A 174 -0.13 9.73 -19.92
N THR A 175 0.09 9.85 -21.23
CA THR A 175 -0.08 11.10 -21.96
C THR A 175 -1.55 11.51 -22.07
N ARG A 176 -2.42 10.56 -22.41
CA ARG A 176 -3.86 10.84 -22.63
C ARG A 176 -4.60 11.06 -21.31
N THR A 177 -4.24 10.34 -20.27
CA THR A 177 -4.89 10.45 -18.97
C THR A 177 -4.34 11.60 -18.14
N GLY A 178 -3.03 11.87 -18.21
CA GLY A 178 -2.33 12.82 -17.37
C GLY A 178 -2.21 12.35 -15.91
N CYS A 179 -2.29 11.04 -15.63
CA CYS A 179 -2.13 10.50 -14.29
C CYS A 179 -0.73 10.78 -13.73
N ASP A 180 -0.61 10.90 -12.41
CA ASP A 180 0.64 11.25 -11.72
C ASP A 180 1.52 10.03 -11.42
N SER A 181 0.93 8.83 -11.42
CA SER A 181 1.63 7.56 -11.23
C SER A 181 0.87 6.41 -11.88
N LEU A 182 1.55 5.30 -12.14
CA LEU A 182 1.01 4.14 -12.81
C LEU A 182 1.30 2.86 -12.03
N ALA A 183 0.24 2.19 -11.60
CA ALA A 183 0.31 0.83 -11.09
C ALA A 183 0.50 -0.14 -12.27
N ILE A 184 1.45 -1.07 -12.11
CA ILE A 184 1.79 -2.07 -13.12
C ILE A 184 1.66 -3.48 -12.58
N SER A 185 1.28 -4.41 -13.45
CA SER A 185 1.21 -5.85 -13.16
C SER A 185 2.48 -6.54 -13.67
N ILE A 186 3.26 -7.09 -12.73
CA ILE A 186 4.52 -7.82 -13.00
C ILE A 186 4.59 -9.16 -12.26
N GLY A 187 3.44 -9.71 -11.85
CA GLY A 187 3.35 -11.00 -11.15
C GLY A 187 3.15 -10.88 -9.63
N THR A 188 2.92 -9.67 -9.09
CA THR A 188 2.37 -9.51 -7.75
C THR A 188 0.89 -9.90 -7.73
N SER A 189 0.34 -10.21 -6.57
CA SER A 189 -1.05 -10.68 -6.44
C SER A 189 -1.68 -10.16 -5.16
N HIS A 190 -2.97 -9.89 -5.18
CA HIS A 190 -3.72 -9.40 -4.03
C HIS A 190 -3.92 -10.49 -2.95
N GLY A 191 -4.14 -10.08 -1.71
CA GLY A 191 -4.44 -10.96 -0.57
C GLY A 191 -3.24 -11.73 -0.02
N ALA A 192 -3.50 -12.68 0.90
CA ALA A 192 -2.50 -13.53 1.53
C ALA A 192 -2.25 -14.86 0.78
N TYR A 193 -3.18 -15.26 -0.08
CA TYR A 193 -3.12 -16.48 -0.90
C TYR A 193 -2.75 -16.14 -2.33
N LYS A 194 -1.56 -15.54 -2.49
CA LYS A 194 -1.11 -14.97 -3.77
C LYS A 194 -0.77 -16.02 -4.82
N PHE A 195 -0.30 -17.18 -4.37
CA PHE A 195 0.17 -18.26 -5.23
C PHE A 195 -0.40 -19.60 -4.76
N LYS A 196 -0.70 -20.48 -5.72
CA LYS A 196 -1.02 -21.85 -5.43
C LYS A 196 0.27 -22.63 -5.16
N PRO A 197 0.26 -23.66 -4.27
CA PRO A 197 1.46 -24.45 -3.96
C PRO A 197 2.16 -25.03 -5.19
N GLU A 198 1.39 -25.45 -6.20
CA GLU A 198 1.92 -25.99 -7.47
C GLU A 198 2.67 -24.97 -8.35
N GLN A 199 2.50 -23.69 -8.10
CA GLN A 199 3.23 -22.59 -8.77
C GLN A 199 4.58 -22.31 -8.11
N CYS A 200 4.80 -22.85 -6.90
CA CYS A 200 5.95 -22.59 -6.06
C CYS A 200 6.95 -23.75 -6.09
N HIS A 201 8.19 -23.46 -5.75
CA HIS A 201 9.18 -24.49 -5.44
C HIS A 201 9.46 -24.52 -3.94
N VAL A 202 9.96 -25.66 -3.44
CA VAL A 202 10.37 -25.79 -2.04
C VAL A 202 11.82 -25.32 -1.90
N ASP A 203 12.05 -24.35 -1.04
CA ASP A 203 13.40 -23.96 -0.64
C ASP A 203 14.02 -25.09 0.20
N PRO A 204 15.14 -25.70 -0.25
CA PRO A 204 15.73 -26.84 0.46
C PRO A 204 16.33 -26.45 1.83
N ALA A 205 16.65 -25.21 2.07
CA ALA A 205 17.23 -24.73 3.33
C ALA A 205 16.16 -24.53 4.42
N THR A 206 14.97 -24.08 4.05
CA THR A 206 13.90 -23.73 5.00
C THR A 206 12.69 -24.66 4.94
N GLY A 207 12.57 -25.46 3.88
CA GLY A 207 11.39 -26.29 3.60
C GLY A 207 10.13 -25.49 3.23
N ARG A 208 10.23 -24.19 3.04
CA ARG A 208 9.11 -23.30 2.72
C ARG A 208 8.88 -23.18 1.22
N LEU A 209 7.64 -22.85 0.87
CA LEU A 209 7.26 -22.59 -0.52
C LEU A 209 7.75 -21.19 -0.92
N VAL A 210 8.41 -21.12 -2.07
CA VAL A 210 8.91 -19.88 -2.68
C VAL A 210 8.17 -19.68 -4.01
N PRO A 211 7.53 -18.52 -4.22
CA PRO A 211 6.81 -18.23 -5.45
C PRO A 211 7.76 -17.98 -6.63
N PRO A 212 7.25 -17.98 -7.87
CA PRO A 212 8.03 -17.58 -9.03
C PRO A 212 8.52 -16.12 -8.88
N PRO A 213 9.65 -15.76 -9.52
CA PRO A 213 10.14 -14.40 -9.49
C PRO A 213 9.19 -13.43 -10.19
N LEU A 214 9.21 -12.16 -9.77
CA LEU A 214 8.52 -11.09 -10.45
C LEU A 214 9.11 -10.87 -11.85
N GLU A 215 8.23 -10.52 -12.81
CA GLU A 215 8.61 -10.27 -14.20
C GLU A 215 9.24 -8.86 -14.34
N PHE A 216 10.49 -8.73 -13.89
CA PHE A 216 11.20 -7.46 -13.93
C PHE A 216 11.44 -6.95 -15.36
N ALA A 217 11.42 -7.81 -16.37
CA ALA A 217 11.55 -7.38 -17.77
C ALA A 217 10.40 -6.45 -18.19
N VAL A 218 9.18 -6.71 -17.71
CA VAL A 218 8.04 -5.80 -17.93
C VAL A 218 8.29 -4.45 -17.27
N ARG A 219 8.71 -4.43 -15.98
CA ARG A 219 9.06 -3.19 -15.28
C ARG A 219 10.13 -2.40 -16.03
N ASP A 220 11.20 -3.07 -16.45
CA ASP A 220 12.33 -2.43 -17.12
C ASP A 220 11.91 -1.83 -18.47
N ALA A 221 11.06 -2.54 -19.24
CA ALA A 221 10.48 -2.03 -20.47
C ALA A 221 9.58 -0.81 -20.24
N VAL A 222 8.76 -0.82 -19.16
CA VAL A 222 7.95 0.35 -18.78
C VAL A 222 8.84 1.54 -18.42
N MET A 223 9.91 1.31 -17.64
CA MET A 223 10.87 2.37 -17.27
C MET A 223 11.62 2.95 -18.47
N GLU A 224 11.93 2.14 -19.46
CA GLU A 224 12.55 2.59 -20.72
C GLU A 224 11.60 3.50 -21.52
N LYS A 225 10.32 3.14 -21.58
CA LYS A 225 9.28 3.92 -22.29
C LYS A 225 8.89 5.21 -21.55
N LEU A 226 8.87 5.19 -20.21
CA LEU A 226 8.51 6.30 -19.35
C LEU A 226 9.63 6.62 -18.34
N PRO A 227 10.77 7.16 -18.78
CA PRO A 227 11.90 7.41 -17.89
C PRO A 227 11.55 8.44 -16.81
N GLY A 228 11.77 8.05 -15.55
CA GLY A 228 11.49 8.90 -14.38
C GLY A 228 10.01 9.06 -14.03
N PHE A 229 9.11 8.35 -14.69
CA PHE A 229 7.69 8.34 -14.33
C PHE A 229 7.45 7.46 -13.11
N PRO A 230 6.60 7.91 -12.14
CA PRO A 230 6.32 7.15 -10.93
C PRO A 230 5.59 5.83 -11.20
N ILE A 231 6.20 4.71 -10.79
CA ILE A 231 5.64 3.36 -10.91
C ILE A 231 5.23 2.87 -9.52
N VAL A 232 4.11 2.15 -9.47
CA VAL A 232 3.53 1.60 -8.24
C VAL A 232 3.38 0.09 -8.36
N LEU A 233 3.60 -0.63 -7.26
CA LEU A 233 3.30 -2.06 -7.15
C LEU A 233 2.21 -2.30 -6.10
N HIS A 234 1.12 -2.91 -6.56
CA HIS A 234 0.06 -3.48 -5.76
C HIS A 234 0.32 -4.96 -5.45
N GLY A 235 -0.48 -5.55 -4.55
CA GLY A 235 -0.39 -6.96 -4.23
C GLY A 235 0.96 -7.42 -3.68
N SER A 236 1.69 -6.53 -2.99
CA SER A 236 3.11 -6.70 -2.65
C SER A 236 3.37 -7.10 -1.20
N SER A 237 2.38 -7.53 -0.44
CA SER A 237 2.60 -8.07 0.90
C SER A 237 3.47 -9.33 0.84
N SER A 238 4.42 -9.45 1.78
CA SER A 238 5.35 -10.58 1.82
C SER A 238 4.81 -11.79 2.59
N VAL A 239 3.67 -11.62 3.26
CA VAL A 239 3.03 -12.66 4.08
C VAL A 239 4.03 -13.27 5.07
N PRO A 240 4.44 -12.53 6.12
CA PRO A 240 5.47 -12.97 7.05
C PRO A 240 5.12 -14.33 7.67
N GLN A 241 5.93 -15.34 7.41
CA GLN A 241 5.63 -16.73 7.80
C GLN A 241 5.61 -16.91 9.32
N GLU A 242 6.32 -16.08 10.07
CA GLU A 242 6.28 -16.09 11.54
C GLU A 242 4.90 -15.71 12.09
N GLU A 243 4.21 -14.78 11.41
CA GLU A 243 2.85 -14.38 11.77
C GLU A 243 1.84 -15.48 11.39
N VAL A 244 2.02 -16.10 10.22
CA VAL A 244 1.21 -17.26 9.78
C VAL A 244 1.36 -18.42 10.77
N ASP A 245 2.59 -18.77 11.14
CA ASP A 245 2.88 -19.83 12.11
C ASP A 245 2.25 -19.52 13.48
N THR A 246 2.34 -18.26 13.93
CA THR A 246 1.74 -17.82 15.19
C THR A 246 0.21 -17.92 15.14
N ILE A 247 -0.42 -17.47 14.07
CA ILE A 247 -1.88 -17.57 13.88
C ILE A 247 -2.31 -19.03 13.92
N ASN A 248 -1.63 -19.91 13.19
CA ASN A 248 -1.95 -21.34 13.13
C ASN A 248 -1.72 -22.04 14.48
N LYS A 249 -0.63 -21.72 15.17
CA LYS A 249 -0.34 -22.25 16.52
C LYS A 249 -1.47 -21.94 17.52
N TYR A 250 -2.08 -20.78 17.40
CA TYR A 250 -3.12 -20.29 18.31
C TYR A 250 -4.55 -20.38 17.73
N GLY A 251 -4.81 -21.45 16.98
CA GLY A 251 -6.16 -21.86 16.55
C GLY A 251 -6.61 -21.25 15.21
N GLY A 252 -5.69 -20.68 14.42
CA GLY A 252 -5.96 -20.30 13.04
C GLY A 252 -5.81 -21.46 12.07
N LYS A 253 -6.20 -21.23 10.81
CA LYS A 253 -6.07 -22.16 9.68
C LYS A 253 -5.69 -21.36 8.42
N LEU A 254 -4.46 -20.88 8.36
CA LEU A 254 -3.91 -20.26 7.15
C LEU A 254 -3.04 -21.29 6.43
N GLU A 255 -3.65 -22.00 5.48
CA GLU A 255 -2.96 -23.01 4.67
C GLU A 255 -2.42 -22.34 3.41
N ALA A 256 -1.14 -22.62 3.08
CA ALA A 256 -0.49 -22.12 1.86
C ALA A 256 -0.57 -20.59 1.66
N ALA A 257 -0.51 -19.82 2.74
CA ALA A 257 -0.38 -18.36 2.65
C ALA A 257 1.06 -18.00 2.24
N ILE A 258 1.25 -17.54 1.00
CA ILE A 258 2.54 -17.30 0.37
C ILE A 258 2.53 -15.88 -0.20
N GLY A 259 3.53 -15.08 0.14
CA GLY A 259 3.67 -13.69 -0.30
C GLY A 259 4.85 -13.46 -1.25
N ILE A 260 5.09 -12.20 -1.58
CA ILE A 260 6.22 -11.79 -2.42
C ILE A 260 7.51 -11.76 -1.58
N PRO A 261 8.60 -12.41 -2.01
CA PRO A 261 9.88 -12.35 -1.31
C PRO A 261 10.39 -10.92 -1.15
N GLU A 262 10.83 -10.56 0.06
CA GLU A 262 11.22 -9.18 0.39
C GLU A 262 12.42 -8.68 -0.41
N GLU A 263 13.33 -9.57 -0.81
CA GLU A 263 14.46 -9.23 -1.68
C GLU A 263 14.01 -8.79 -3.07
N GLN A 264 12.91 -9.32 -3.59
CA GLN A 264 12.33 -8.88 -4.86
C GLN A 264 11.68 -7.50 -4.72
N LEU A 265 10.98 -7.26 -3.62
CA LEU A 265 10.44 -5.93 -3.30
C LEU A 265 11.56 -4.90 -3.13
N ARG A 266 12.65 -5.27 -2.45
CA ARG A 266 13.83 -4.40 -2.30
C ARG A 266 14.49 -4.10 -3.64
N LYS A 267 14.55 -5.08 -4.53
CA LYS A 267 15.04 -4.89 -5.90
C LYS A 267 14.14 -3.93 -6.68
N ALA A 268 12.82 -4.07 -6.55
CA ALA A 268 11.86 -3.15 -7.17
C ALA A 268 12.01 -1.72 -6.64
N ALA A 269 12.10 -1.53 -5.32
CA ALA A 269 12.24 -0.23 -4.67
C ALA A 269 13.50 0.56 -5.06
N LYS A 270 14.53 -0.11 -5.56
CA LYS A 270 15.76 0.53 -6.08
C LYS A 270 15.63 1.05 -7.52
N SER A 271 14.44 1.10 -8.06
CA SER A 271 14.13 1.54 -9.43
C SER A 271 13.14 2.71 -9.43
N ALA A 272 12.42 2.94 -10.53
CA ALA A 272 11.32 3.92 -10.57
C ALA A 272 10.05 3.44 -9.82
N VAL A 273 10.05 2.27 -9.20
CA VAL A 273 8.99 1.84 -8.29
C VAL A 273 9.09 2.66 -7.01
N CYS A 274 8.27 3.69 -6.92
CA CYS A 274 8.33 4.70 -5.85
C CYS A 274 7.25 4.51 -4.77
N LYS A 275 6.29 3.60 -4.96
CA LYS A 275 5.25 3.23 -3.99
C LYS A 275 5.06 1.71 -4.02
N ILE A 276 4.97 1.10 -2.86
CA ILE A 276 4.67 -0.32 -2.70
C ILE A 276 3.57 -0.48 -1.66
N ASN A 277 2.49 -1.16 -2.06
CA ASN A 277 1.32 -1.40 -1.23
C ASN A 277 1.53 -2.60 -0.31
N ILE A 278 1.23 -2.41 0.98
CA ILE A 278 1.33 -3.44 2.02
C ILE A 278 0.05 -3.40 2.87
N ASP A 279 -0.76 -4.46 2.79
CA ASP A 279 -1.98 -4.64 3.57
C ASP A 279 -1.97 -5.94 4.37
N SER A 280 -1.94 -7.09 3.69
CA SER A 280 -2.06 -8.41 4.33
C SER A 280 -1.07 -8.63 5.47
N ASP A 281 0.14 -8.10 5.37
CA ASP A 281 1.18 -8.25 6.40
C ASP A 281 0.76 -7.64 7.73
N SER A 282 0.12 -6.46 7.71
CA SER A 282 -0.38 -5.81 8.92
C SER A 282 -1.59 -6.51 9.53
N ARG A 283 -2.48 -7.03 8.68
CA ARG A 283 -3.62 -7.86 9.12
C ARG A 283 -3.14 -9.12 9.82
N LEU A 284 -2.10 -9.78 9.29
CA LEU A 284 -1.49 -10.96 9.90
C LEU A 284 -0.83 -10.63 11.24
N ALA A 285 -0.02 -9.58 11.31
CA ALA A 285 0.67 -9.17 12.53
C ALA A 285 -0.32 -8.82 13.66
N MET A 286 -1.40 -8.11 13.34
CA MET A 286 -2.47 -7.79 14.28
C MET A 286 -3.16 -9.06 14.78
N THR A 287 -3.59 -9.93 13.87
CA THR A 287 -4.32 -11.16 14.17
C THR A 287 -3.47 -12.13 15.01
N ALA A 288 -2.18 -12.28 14.68
CA ALA A 288 -1.26 -13.14 15.42
C ALA A 288 -1.13 -12.73 16.88
N ALA A 289 -0.93 -11.44 17.15
CA ALA A 289 -0.80 -10.92 18.51
C ALA A 289 -2.10 -11.06 19.32
N ILE A 290 -3.26 -10.82 18.71
CA ILE A 290 -4.57 -10.96 19.36
C ILE A 290 -4.82 -12.45 19.70
N ARG A 291 -4.64 -13.36 18.77
CA ARG A 291 -4.81 -14.80 18.99
C ARG A 291 -3.88 -15.32 20.08
N LYS A 292 -2.62 -14.92 20.05
CA LYS A 292 -1.64 -15.26 21.08
C LYS A 292 -2.11 -14.78 22.46
N THR A 293 -2.56 -13.54 22.55
CA THR A 293 -3.03 -12.96 23.83
C THR A 293 -4.20 -13.76 24.39
N PHE A 294 -5.22 -14.08 23.61
CA PHE A 294 -6.36 -14.85 24.08
C PHE A 294 -6.03 -16.31 24.44
N ALA A 295 -5.07 -16.93 23.74
CA ALA A 295 -4.63 -18.26 24.07
C ALA A 295 -3.80 -18.32 25.36
N GLU A 296 -2.89 -17.36 25.56
CA GLU A 296 -2.03 -17.32 26.74
C GLU A 296 -2.70 -16.70 27.98
N LYS A 297 -3.73 -15.88 27.75
CA LYS A 297 -4.51 -15.19 28.81
C LYS A 297 -6.01 -15.33 28.54
N PRO A 298 -6.60 -16.52 28.67
CA PRO A 298 -7.97 -16.81 28.25
C PRO A 298 -9.04 -16.02 29.02
N ALA A 299 -8.72 -15.43 30.17
CA ALA A 299 -9.61 -14.56 30.93
C ALA A 299 -9.52 -13.07 30.53
N GLU A 300 -8.65 -12.72 29.57
CA GLU A 300 -8.47 -11.32 29.19
C GLU A 300 -9.64 -10.84 28.31
N PHE A 301 -10.22 -9.71 28.66
CA PHE A 301 -11.32 -9.08 27.93
C PHE A 301 -11.18 -7.55 27.78
N ASP A 302 -10.11 -6.96 28.32
CA ASP A 302 -9.84 -5.53 28.14
C ASP A 302 -9.20 -5.30 26.74
N PRO A 303 -9.87 -4.56 25.83
CA PRO A 303 -9.32 -4.33 24.48
C PRO A 303 -7.94 -3.71 24.49
N ARG A 304 -7.57 -2.89 25.47
CA ARG A 304 -6.23 -2.33 25.59
C ARG A 304 -5.15 -3.39 25.80
N LYS A 305 -5.53 -4.54 26.38
CA LYS A 305 -4.63 -5.64 26.72
C LYS A 305 -4.38 -6.61 25.58
N TYR A 306 -5.25 -6.66 24.56
CA TYR A 306 -5.03 -7.47 23.38
C TYR A 306 -4.77 -6.63 22.12
N LEU A 307 -5.29 -5.40 22.02
CA LEU A 307 -4.97 -4.48 20.94
C LEU A 307 -3.63 -3.75 21.14
N GLY A 308 -3.20 -3.52 22.39
CA GLY A 308 -1.88 -2.95 22.69
C GLY A 308 -0.73 -3.78 22.09
N PRO A 309 -0.60 -5.08 22.46
CA PRO A 309 0.38 -5.97 21.85
C PRO A 309 0.26 -6.10 20.33
N ALA A 310 -0.97 -6.05 19.79
CA ALA A 310 -1.20 -6.06 18.36
C ALA A 310 -0.60 -4.81 17.68
N ARG A 311 -0.83 -3.63 18.27
CA ARG A 311 -0.24 -2.37 17.79
C ARG A 311 1.29 -2.42 17.83
N ASP A 312 1.88 -2.92 18.90
CA ASP A 312 3.33 -3.03 19.05
C ASP A 312 3.93 -4.01 18.03
N ASN A 313 3.23 -5.11 17.72
CA ASN A 313 3.66 -6.06 16.70
C ASN A 313 3.61 -5.45 15.29
N MET A 314 2.53 -4.73 14.97
CA MET A 314 2.42 -4.01 13.70
C MET A 314 3.48 -2.91 13.56
N GLU A 315 3.79 -2.17 14.62
CA GLU A 315 4.85 -1.15 14.61
C GLU A 315 6.21 -1.75 14.25
N LYS A 316 6.56 -2.91 14.81
CA LYS A 316 7.79 -3.65 14.46
C LYS A 316 7.81 -4.05 12.98
N LEU A 317 6.70 -4.58 12.49
CA LEU A 317 6.52 -4.94 11.09
C LEU A 317 6.75 -3.72 10.17
N TYR A 318 6.10 -2.61 10.45
CA TYR A 318 6.22 -1.40 9.63
C TYR A 318 7.64 -0.84 9.62
N LYS A 319 8.33 -0.82 10.76
CA LYS A 319 9.75 -0.43 10.84
C LYS A 319 10.62 -1.36 9.99
N HIS A 320 10.41 -2.66 10.08
CA HIS A 320 11.13 -3.64 9.25
C HIS A 320 10.92 -3.36 7.75
N LYS A 321 9.66 -3.13 7.32
CA LYS A 321 9.35 -2.81 5.93
C LYS A 321 10.02 -1.52 5.46
N ILE A 322 9.95 -0.47 6.25
CA ILE A 322 10.56 0.84 5.95
C ILE A 322 12.07 0.70 5.77
N ILE A 323 12.75 0.05 6.71
CA ILE A 323 14.22 -0.03 6.75
C ILE A 323 14.74 -1.05 5.73
N ASN A 324 14.27 -2.29 5.82
CA ASN A 324 14.91 -3.43 5.14
C ASN A 324 14.35 -3.69 3.74
N VAL A 325 13.07 -3.36 3.50
CA VAL A 325 12.40 -3.67 2.24
C VAL A 325 12.31 -2.44 1.33
N LEU A 326 11.77 -1.34 1.82
CA LEU A 326 11.49 -0.16 1.00
C LEU A 326 12.66 0.82 0.95
N GLY A 327 13.45 0.91 2.03
CA GLY A 327 14.61 1.77 2.13
C GLY A 327 14.28 3.25 2.27
N SER A 328 13.10 3.56 2.80
CA SER A 328 12.64 4.94 3.02
C SER A 328 13.03 5.53 4.38
N GLU A 329 13.81 4.81 5.18
CA GLU A 329 14.39 5.32 6.42
C GLU A 329 15.24 6.58 6.18
N ASN A 330 15.09 7.58 7.05
CA ASN A 330 15.79 8.89 6.98
C ASN A 330 15.54 9.65 5.66
N LYS A 331 14.35 9.51 5.05
CA LYS A 331 13.98 10.17 3.80
C LYS A 331 13.00 11.34 3.96
N LEU A 332 12.54 11.64 5.18
CA LEU A 332 11.85 12.91 5.43
C LEU A 332 12.75 14.09 5.07
N ALA A 333 12.18 15.14 4.48
CA ALA A 333 12.89 16.37 4.24
C ALA A 333 13.42 16.92 5.57
N GLN A 334 14.74 17.10 5.66
CA GLN A 334 15.34 17.86 6.74
C GLN A 334 15.10 19.34 6.40
N LEU A 335 14.02 19.89 6.96
CA LEU A 335 13.82 21.33 7.00
C LEU A 335 14.45 21.78 8.31
N ASP A 336 15.57 22.53 8.20
CA ASP A 336 16.27 23.17 9.31
C ASP A 336 15.36 24.18 10.04
#